data_04f3b27a868c2c3d673e136259d63889
#
_entry.id   04f3b27a868c2c3d673e136259d63889
#
_cell.length_a   1.000
_cell.length_b   1.000
_cell.length_c   1.000
_cell.angle_alpha   90.00
_cell.angle_beta   90.00
_cell.angle_gamma   90.00
#
_symmetry.space_group_name_H-M   'P 1'
#
loop_
_entity.id
_entity.type
_entity.pdbx_description
1 polymer ?
#
loop_
_entity_poly.entity_id
_entity_poly.type
_entity_poly.pdbx_seq_one_letter_code
_entity_poly.pdbx_strand_id
1 'polypeptide(L)'
;MINKNLRKLKFLLIKLFRIKENAHNVSLGFTLGFLIHFIPSFGMGPILSTVGAKLFKGNPIAGFISGVALIWLFPFLFYLNVVVGETLFPYGVFPSATGMPSHGLDAGIHLGAVFFIGMIINIMLFGMVVYYLIYTIMRKYRLSFLTIVKKWEIKK
;
A
#
# COMPACT_ATOMS: atom_id res chain seq x y z
N MET A 1 -10.07 21.54 -8.94
CA MET A 1 -9.36 20.73 -7.93
C MET A 1 -8.68 19.48 -8.48
N ILE A 2 -9.28 18.74 -9.39
CA ILE A 2 -8.75 17.51 -10.02
C ILE A 2 -7.36 17.71 -10.66
N ASN A 3 -7.12 18.83 -11.37
CA ASN A 3 -5.84 19.10 -12.04
C ASN A 3 -4.61 19.25 -11.09
N LYS A 4 -4.81 19.69 -9.85
CA LYS A 4 -3.71 19.82 -8.86
C LYS A 4 -3.24 18.46 -8.35
N ASN A 5 -4.18 17.55 -8.09
CA ASN A 5 -3.88 16.21 -7.60
C ASN A 5 -3.25 15.34 -8.70
N LEU A 6 -3.76 15.46 -9.94
CA LEU A 6 -3.17 14.79 -11.11
C LEU A 6 -1.73 15.25 -11.38
N ARG A 7 -1.42 16.55 -11.21
CA ARG A 7 -0.04 17.05 -11.33
C ARG A 7 0.88 16.51 -10.26
N LYS A 8 0.40 16.43 -9.02
CA LYS A 8 1.18 15.81 -7.91
C LYS A 8 1.47 14.35 -8.16
N LEU A 9 0.46 13.57 -8.54
CA LEU A 9 0.61 12.15 -8.87
C LEU A 9 1.60 11.95 -10.02
N LYS A 10 1.47 12.73 -11.09
CA LYS A 10 2.39 12.70 -12.23
C LYS A 10 3.83 13.02 -11.80
N PHE A 11 4.03 14.03 -10.96
CA PHE A 11 5.34 14.38 -10.43
C PHE A 11 5.96 13.24 -9.60
N LEU A 12 5.16 12.60 -8.74
CA LEU A 12 5.60 11.46 -7.93
C LEU A 12 5.99 10.26 -8.81
N LEU A 13 5.20 9.97 -9.85
CA LEU A 13 5.53 8.92 -10.81
C LEU A 13 6.83 9.21 -11.56
N ILE A 14 7.03 10.45 -12.05
CA ILE A 14 8.28 10.85 -12.70
C ILE A 14 9.46 10.67 -11.74
N LYS A 15 9.30 11.08 -10.49
CA LYS A 15 10.33 10.93 -9.46
C LYS A 15 10.66 9.46 -9.20
N LEU A 16 9.65 8.58 -9.18
CA LEU A 16 9.83 7.13 -9.03
C LEU A 16 10.68 6.54 -10.17
N PHE A 17 10.38 6.88 -11.43
CA PHE A 17 11.13 6.38 -12.59
C PHE A 17 12.55 6.96 -12.71
N ARG A 18 12.81 8.13 -12.08
CA ARG A 18 14.15 8.75 -12.03
C ARG A 18 15.09 8.12 -11.00
N ILE A 19 14.60 7.25 -10.11
CA ILE A 19 15.45 6.57 -9.13
C ILE A 19 16.46 5.68 -9.86
N LYS A 20 17.75 5.93 -9.68
CA LYS A 20 18.85 5.22 -10.37
C LYS A 20 19.22 3.87 -9.76
N GLU A 21 18.43 3.34 -8.83
CA GLU A 21 18.66 2.05 -8.20
C GLU A 21 18.11 0.88 -9.01
N ASN A 22 18.47 -0.34 -8.60
CA ASN A 22 17.98 -1.58 -9.19
C ASN A 22 16.44 -1.66 -9.14
N ALA A 23 15.85 -2.23 -10.20
CA ALA A 23 14.39 -2.42 -10.28
C ALA A 23 13.83 -3.16 -9.06
N HIS A 24 14.58 -4.13 -8.52
CA HIS A 24 14.21 -4.87 -7.31
C HIS A 24 14.02 -3.94 -6.10
N ASN A 25 15.04 -3.10 -5.79
CA ASN A 25 14.99 -2.22 -4.61
C ASN A 25 13.86 -1.19 -4.71
N VAL A 26 13.64 -0.66 -5.91
CA VAL A 26 12.54 0.29 -6.16
C VAL A 26 11.20 -0.38 -6.00
N SER A 27 11.03 -1.58 -6.56
CA SER A 27 9.78 -2.35 -6.46
C SER A 27 9.49 -2.77 -5.03
N LEU A 28 10.51 -3.23 -4.30
CA LEU A 28 10.39 -3.60 -2.91
C LEU A 28 9.98 -2.40 -2.04
N GLY A 29 10.67 -1.27 -2.21
CA GLY A 29 10.33 -0.04 -1.49
C GLY A 29 8.92 0.44 -1.78
N PHE A 30 8.50 0.46 -3.05
CA PHE A 30 7.15 0.86 -3.45
C PHE A 30 6.09 -0.08 -2.86
N THR A 31 6.31 -1.38 -2.93
CA THR A 31 5.39 -2.39 -2.40
C THR A 31 5.22 -2.26 -0.90
N LEU A 32 6.32 -2.13 -0.16
CA LEU A 32 6.25 -1.92 1.29
C LEU A 32 5.50 -0.63 1.64
N GLY A 33 5.72 0.44 0.87
CA GLY A 33 4.97 1.67 1.04
C GLY A 33 3.48 1.52 0.74
N PHE A 34 3.10 0.69 -0.23
CA PHE A 34 1.71 0.35 -0.50
C PHE A 34 1.10 -0.47 0.64
N LEU A 35 1.82 -1.48 1.15
CA LEU A 35 1.33 -2.38 2.18
C LEU A 35 1.02 -1.68 3.52
N ILE A 36 1.68 -0.59 3.82
CA ILE A 36 1.39 0.24 5.00
C ILE A 36 -0.06 0.76 5.01
N HIS A 37 -0.70 0.88 3.85
CA HIS A 37 -2.10 1.33 3.78
C HIS A 37 -3.12 0.27 4.25
N PHE A 38 -2.72 -0.99 4.38
CA PHE A 38 -3.55 -2.00 5.05
C PHE A 38 -3.53 -1.87 6.57
N ILE A 39 -2.49 -1.21 7.12
CA ILE A 39 -2.30 -1.02 8.56
C ILE A 39 -2.91 0.32 8.98
N PRO A 40 -3.68 0.39 10.08
CA PRO A 40 -4.21 1.65 10.60
C PRO A 40 -3.09 2.55 11.12
N SER A 41 -2.49 3.32 10.24
CA SER A 41 -1.31 4.16 10.51
C SER A 41 -1.63 5.60 10.92
N PHE A 42 -2.90 5.97 11.03
CA PHE A 42 -3.40 7.29 11.50
C PHE A 42 -2.66 8.49 10.90
N GLY A 43 -2.39 8.46 9.58
CA GLY A 43 -1.70 9.54 8.87
C GLY A 43 -0.17 9.44 8.86
N MET A 44 0.45 8.55 9.64
CA MET A 44 1.90 8.30 9.63
C MET A 44 2.36 7.41 8.47
N GLY A 45 1.46 7.04 7.56
CA GLY A 45 1.72 6.15 6.42
C GLY A 45 3.00 6.48 5.65
N PRO A 46 3.26 7.73 5.19
CA PRO A 46 4.46 8.08 4.46
C PRO A 46 5.77 7.90 5.25
N ILE A 47 5.73 8.13 6.56
CA ILE A 47 6.90 7.96 7.44
C ILE A 47 7.17 6.47 7.62
N LEU A 48 6.14 5.70 7.98
CA LEU A 48 6.25 4.26 8.20
C LEU A 48 6.67 3.52 6.93
N SER A 49 6.15 3.93 5.75
CA SER A 49 6.53 3.35 4.47
C SER A 49 8.00 3.62 4.11
N THR A 50 8.51 4.81 4.45
CA THR A 50 9.93 5.16 4.25
C THR A 50 10.84 4.32 5.14
N VAL A 51 10.49 4.23 6.42
CA VAL A 51 11.25 3.44 7.40
C VAL A 51 11.17 1.96 7.07
N GLY A 52 9.97 1.44 6.79
CA GLY A 52 9.78 0.04 6.39
C GLY A 52 10.57 -0.31 5.13
N ALA A 53 10.53 0.52 4.09
CA ALA A 53 11.33 0.31 2.90
C ALA A 53 12.83 0.23 3.21
N LYS A 54 13.35 1.12 4.07
CA LYS A 54 14.76 1.11 4.48
C LYS A 54 15.13 -0.14 5.28
N LEU A 55 14.30 -0.58 6.21
CA LEU A 55 14.54 -1.78 7.05
C LEU A 55 14.65 -3.06 6.21
N PHE A 56 13.80 -3.18 5.19
CA PHE A 56 13.79 -4.33 4.29
C PHE A 56 14.70 -4.17 3.06
N LYS A 57 15.66 -3.25 3.10
CA LYS A 57 16.63 -2.98 2.01
C LYS A 57 15.98 -2.57 0.67
N GLY A 58 14.74 -2.11 0.70
CA GLY A 58 14.09 -1.46 -0.42
C GLY A 58 14.48 0.02 -0.52
N ASN A 59 14.07 0.67 -1.61
CA ASN A 59 14.35 2.10 -1.79
C ASN A 59 13.41 2.96 -0.94
N PRO A 60 13.93 3.77 0.03
CA PRO A 60 13.10 4.60 0.91
C PRO A 60 12.30 5.68 0.17
N ILE A 61 12.85 6.20 -0.95
CA ILE A 61 12.19 7.22 -1.77
C ILE A 61 10.98 6.59 -2.48
N ALA A 62 11.11 5.37 -2.99
CA ALA A 62 10.00 4.63 -3.58
C ALA A 62 8.91 4.34 -2.55
N GLY A 63 9.30 3.95 -1.34
CA GLY A 63 8.38 3.75 -0.22
C GLY A 63 7.62 5.03 0.14
N PHE A 64 8.34 6.15 0.28
CA PHE A 64 7.71 7.46 0.54
C PHE A 64 6.72 7.85 -0.57
N ILE A 65 7.12 7.70 -1.84
CA ILE A 65 6.26 8.02 -2.99
C ILE A 65 4.98 7.20 -2.96
N SER A 66 5.08 5.89 -2.73
CA SER A 66 3.94 5.00 -2.59
C SER A 66 3.05 5.40 -1.41
N GLY A 67 3.66 5.69 -0.25
CA GLY A 67 2.95 6.10 0.96
C GLY A 67 2.16 7.40 0.80
N VAL A 68 2.65 8.35 0.00
CA VAL A 68 1.95 9.61 -0.29
C VAL A 68 0.95 9.48 -1.43
N ALA A 69 1.35 8.80 -2.53
CA ALA A 69 0.52 8.72 -3.73
C ALA A 69 -0.77 7.94 -3.50
N LEU A 70 -0.72 6.92 -2.65
CA LEU A 70 -1.79 5.94 -2.45
C LEU A 70 -2.59 6.15 -1.16
N ILE A 71 -2.37 7.28 -0.46
CA ILE A 71 -3.07 7.58 0.81
C ILE A 71 -4.60 7.55 0.68
N TRP A 72 -5.12 7.85 -0.51
CA TRP A 72 -6.55 7.82 -0.81
C TRP A 72 -7.15 6.41 -0.82
N LEU A 73 -6.31 5.38 -1.01
CA LEU A 73 -6.73 3.98 -1.01
C LEU A 73 -6.95 3.44 0.40
N PHE A 74 -6.44 4.13 1.42
CA PHE A 74 -6.52 3.67 2.82
C PHE A 74 -7.93 3.27 3.26
N PRO A 75 -9.00 4.09 3.08
CA PRO A 75 -10.34 3.69 3.52
C PRO A 75 -10.87 2.45 2.80
N PHE A 76 -10.55 2.32 1.50
CA PHE A 76 -10.94 1.16 0.71
C PHE A 76 -10.21 -0.10 1.15
N LEU A 77 -8.90 -0.02 1.37
CA LEU A 77 -8.09 -1.15 1.81
C LEU A 77 -8.42 -1.57 3.24
N PHE A 78 -8.74 -0.60 4.10
CA PHE A 78 -9.25 -0.87 5.44
C PHE A 78 -10.54 -1.68 5.40
N TYR A 79 -11.52 -1.24 4.60
CA TYR A 79 -12.77 -1.97 4.40
C TYR A 79 -12.54 -3.37 3.81
N LEU A 80 -11.62 -3.49 2.86
CA LEU A 80 -11.26 -4.78 2.25
C LEU A 80 -10.72 -5.78 3.29
N ASN A 81 -9.98 -5.33 4.29
CA ASN A 81 -9.52 -6.20 5.38
C ASN A 81 -10.69 -6.82 6.13
N VAL A 82 -11.69 -6.00 6.46
CA VAL A 82 -12.90 -6.49 7.16
C VAL A 82 -13.66 -7.47 6.28
N VAL A 83 -13.90 -7.14 5.01
CA VAL A 83 -14.65 -8.01 4.08
C VAL A 83 -13.97 -9.36 3.89
N VAL A 84 -12.65 -9.37 3.66
CA VAL A 84 -11.90 -10.62 3.48
C VAL A 84 -11.89 -11.44 4.77
N GLY A 85 -11.69 -10.79 5.92
CA GLY A 85 -11.73 -11.48 7.20
C GLY A 85 -13.10 -12.07 7.51
N GLU A 86 -14.19 -11.31 7.31
CA GLU A 86 -15.56 -11.75 7.56
C GLU A 86 -16.01 -12.90 6.64
N THR A 87 -15.58 -12.87 5.36
CA THR A 87 -15.89 -13.97 4.43
C THR A 87 -15.22 -15.28 4.82
N LEU A 88 -14.04 -15.23 5.42
CA LEU A 88 -13.30 -16.43 5.84
C LEU A 88 -13.67 -16.89 7.26
N PHE A 89 -14.02 -15.94 8.13
CA PHE A 89 -14.36 -16.19 9.53
C PHE A 89 -15.64 -15.44 9.92
N PRO A 90 -16.82 -15.94 9.49
CA PRO A 90 -18.10 -15.32 9.79
C PRO A 90 -18.36 -15.23 11.30
N TYR A 91 -19.25 -14.30 11.67
CA TYR A 91 -19.66 -14.11 13.05
C TYR A 91 -20.12 -15.44 13.69
N GLY A 92 -19.63 -15.73 14.89
CA GLY A 92 -19.89 -16.99 15.60
C GLY A 92 -18.80 -18.05 15.52
N VAL A 93 -17.78 -17.86 14.68
CA VAL A 93 -16.62 -18.77 14.62
C VAL A 93 -15.69 -18.58 15.82
N PHE A 94 -15.60 -17.35 16.35
CA PHE A 94 -14.84 -17.07 17.57
C PHE A 94 -15.72 -17.25 18.79
N PRO A 95 -15.25 -17.99 19.84
CA PRO A 95 -15.98 -18.09 21.09
C PRO A 95 -16.06 -16.73 21.76
N SER A 96 -17.21 -16.45 22.42
CA SER A 96 -17.38 -15.23 23.20
C SER A 96 -16.29 -15.11 24.27
N ALA A 97 -15.57 -14.00 24.25
CA ALA A 97 -14.41 -13.80 25.13
C ALA A 97 -14.77 -13.64 26.60
N THR A 98 -16.02 -13.31 26.90
CA THR A 98 -16.46 -12.95 28.26
C THR A 98 -17.40 -13.95 28.90
N GLY A 99 -17.91 -14.94 28.16
CA GLY A 99 -18.92 -15.88 28.66
C GLY A 99 -20.24 -15.22 29.12
N MET A 100 -20.36 -13.91 29.00
CA MET A 100 -21.55 -13.12 29.25
C MET A 100 -22.09 -12.55 27.93
N PRO A 101 -23.42 -12.43 27.77
CA PRO A 101 -24.02 -11.87 26.57
C PRO A 101 -23.87 -10.34 26.51
N SER A 102 -22.62 -9.85 26.38
CA SER A 102 -22.34 -8.44 26.12
C SER A 102 -22.18 -8.24 24.60
N HIS A 103 -23.28 -8.16 23.89
CA HIS A 103 -23.34 -8.06 22.45
C HIS A 103 -22.38 -7.01 21.82
N GLY A 104 -22.08 -5.93 22.53
CA GLY A 104 -21.20 -4.87 22.02
C GLY A 104 -19.71 -5.22 22.08
N LEU A 105 -19.24 -5.82 23.18
CA LEU A 105 -17.83 -6.16 23.36
C LEU A 105 -17.42 -7.33 22.47
N ASP A 106 -18.24 -8.38 22.41
CA ASP A 106 -17.98 -9.55 21.57
C ASP A 106 -17.98 -9.18 20.08
N ALA A 107 -18.90 -8.30 19.64
CA ALA A 107 -18.90 -7.76 18.29
C ALA A 107 -17.61 -6.96 17.97
N GLY A 108 -17.13 -6.15 18.91
CA GLY A 108 -15.89 -5.39 18.75
C GLY A 108 -14.66 -6.28 18.66
N ILE A 109 -14.56 -7.31 19.50
CA ILE A 109 -13.47 -8.29 19.46
C ILE A 109 -13.49 -9.07 18.13
N HIS A 110 -14.68 -9.52 17.70
CA HIS A 110 -14.84 -10.20 16.42
C HIS A 110 -14.38 -9.32 15.25
N LEU A 111 -14.88 -8.07 15.15
CA LEU A 111 -14.46 -7.13 14.10
C LEU A 111 -12.94 -6.87 14.10
N GLY A 112 -12.35 -6.76 15.29
CA GLY A 112 -10.89 -6.65 15.41
C GLY A 112 -10.18 -7.88 14.88
N ALA A 113 -10.60 -9.08 15.27
CA ALA A 113 -10.00 -10.33 14.83
C ALA A 113 -10.10 -10.52 13.31
N VAL A 114 -11.28 -10.36 12.72
CA VAL A 114 -11.47 -10.50 11.26
C VAL A 114 -10.69 -9.44 10.48
N PHE A 115 -10.60 -8.22 11.00
CA PHE A 115 -9.77 -7.18 10.40
C PHE A 115 -8.30 -7.58 10.33
N PHE A 116 -7.71 -8.07 11.43
CA PHE A 116 -6.30 -8.49 11.45
C PHE A 116 -6.04 -9.70 10.57
N ILE A 117 -6.93 -10.67 10.54
CA ILE A 117 -6.81 -11.84 9.66
C ILE A 117 -6.88 -11.41 8.20
N GLY A 118 -7.88 -10.64 7.82
CA GLY A 118 -8.02 -10.10 6.47
C GLY A 118 -6.82 -9.23 6.06
N MET A 119 -6.28 -8.44 6.99
CA MET A 119 -5.07 -7.64 6.77
C MET A 119 -3.86 -8.52 6.42
N ILE A 120 -3.61 -9.59 7.16
CA ILE A 120 -2.47 -10.49 6.90
C ILE A 120 -2.61 -11.13 5.51
N ILE A 121 -3.81 -11.62 5.18
CA ILE A 121 -4.09 -12.26 3.89
C ILE A 121 -3.91 -11.25 2.74
N ASN A 122 -4.47 -10.06 2.87
CA ASN A 122 -4.36 -9.01 1.87
C ASN A 122 -2.92 -8.54 1.69
N ILE A 123 -2.14 -8.39 2.77
CA ILE A 123 -0.71 -8.04 2.71
C ILE A 123 0.07 -9.09 1.91
N MET A 124 -0.16 -10.37 2.13
CA MET A 124 0.52 -11.44 1.38
C MET A 124 0.13 -11.42 -0.10
N LEU A 125 -1.18 -11.37 -0.40
CA LEU A 125 -1.69 -11.42 -1.76
C LEU A 125 -1.30 -10.17 -2.56
N PHE A 126 -1.63 -8.98 -2.05
CA PHE A 126 -1.33 -7.73 -2.75
C PHE A 126 0.16 -7.40 -2.75
N GLY A 127 0.90 -7.80 -1.70
CA GLY A 127 2.35 -7.64 -1.66
C GLY A 127 3.03 -8.33 -2.84
N MET A 128 2.65 -9.57 -3.12
CA MET A 128 3.19 -10.32 -4.26
C MET A 128 2.78 -9.68 -5.59
N VAL A 129 1.49 -9.38 -5.77
CA VAL A 129 0.96 -8.81 -7.02
C VAL A 129 1.60 -7.45 -7.31
N VAL A 130 1.60 -6.54 -6.34
CA VAL A 130 2.16 -5.19 -6.52
C VAL A 130 3.67 -5.24 -6.76
N TYR A 131 4.39 -6.11 -6.04
CA TYR A 131 5.82 -6.28 -6.27
C TYR A 131 6.13 -6.69 -7.70
N TYR A 132 5.50 -7.74 -8.21
CA TYR A 132 5.73 -8.22 -9.58
C TYR A 132 5.30 -7.20 -10.63
N LEU A 133 4.20 -6.50 -10.40
CA LEU A 133 3.72 -5.45 -11.30
C LEU A 133 4.73 -4.31 -11.40
N ILE A 134 5.17 -3.75 -10.27
CA ILE A 134 6.14 -2.66 -10.25
C ILE A 134 7.51 -3.12 -10.78
N TYR A 135 7.95 -4.33 -10.42
CA TYR A 135 9.19 -4.89 -10.93
C TYR A 135 9.19 -5.01 -12.45
N THR A 136 8.12 -5.50 -13.03
CA THR A 136 7.97 -5.63 -14.49
C THR A 136 7.96 -4.25 -15.16
N ILE A 137 7.22 -3.29 -14.59
CA ILE A 137 7.17 -1.93 -15.08
C ILE A 137 8.57 -1.28 -15.02
N MET A 138 9.27 -1.39 -13.89
CA MET A 138 10.59 -0.81 -13.73
C MET A 138 11.61 -1.45 -14.68
N ARG A 139 11.57 -2.76 -14.87
CA ARG A 139 12.51 -3.48 -15.74
C ARG A 139 12.27 -3.19 -17.23
N LYS A 140 11.00 -3.19 -17.64
CA LYS A 140 10.65 -3.13 -19.08
C LYS A 140 10.48 -1.71 -19.61
N TYR A 141 9.85 -0.83 -18.85
CA TYR A 141 9.39 0.47 -19.35
C TYR A 141 10.16 1.68 -18.83
N ARG A 142 11.13 1.49 -17.94
CA ARG A 142 11.87 2.60 -17.32
C ARG A 142 12.54 3.52 -18.33
N LEU A 143 13.24 2.96 -19.33
CA LEU A 143 13.95 3.75 -20.34
C LEU A 143 12.97 4.47 -21.28
N SER A 144 11.91 3.78 -21.72
CA SER A 144 10.87 4.36 -22.58
C SER A 144 10.11 5.49 -21.88
N PHE A 145 9.84 5.34 -20.59
CA PHE A 145 9.16 6.38 -19.82
C PHE A 145 10.04 7.62 -19.62
N LEU A 146 11.33 7.44 -19.36
CA LEU A 146 12.28 8.55 -19.23
C LEU A 146 12.46 9.34 -20.55
N THR A 147 12.45 8.68 -21.70
CA THR A 147 12.48 9.32 -23.01
C THR A 147 11.23 10.14 -23.30
N ILE A 148 10.05 9.62 -22.96
CA ILE A 148 8.79 10.34 -23.11
C ILE A 148 8.77 11.60 -22.22
N VAL A 149 9.19 11.49 -20.96
CA VAL A 149 9.25 12.62 -20.03
C VAL A 149 10.23 13.69 -20.52
N LYS A 150 11.42 13.29 -21.01
CA LYS A 150 12.43 14.21 -21.56
C LYS A 150 11.89 14.97 -22.77
N LYS A 151 11.13 14.29 -23.64
CA LYS A 151 10.49 14.92 -24.83
C LYS A 151 9.42 15.95 -24.43
N TRP A 152 8.82 15.83 -23.25
CA TRP A 152 7.82 16.78 -22.75
C TRP A 152 8.45 18.00 -22.04
N GLU A 153 9.64 17.86 -21.47
CA GLU A 153 10.41 19.00 -20.92
C GLU A 153 10.95 19.91 -22.02
N ILE A 154 11.29 19.36 -23.19
CA ILE A 154 11.84 20.13 -24.33
C ILE A 154 10.74 20.93 -25.07
N LYS A 155 9.46 20.59 -24.88
CA LYS A 155 8.33 21.29 -25.52
C LYS A 155 7.73 22.45 -24.68
N LYS A 156 8.39 22.83 -23.61
CA LYS A 156 8.07 24.02 -22.81
C LYS A 156 9.11 25.09 -23.04
#